data_e38938670af2f79e96ca3e90d2ab0668
#
_entry.id   e38938670af2f79e96ca3e90d2ab0668
#
_cell.length_a   1.000
_cell.length_b   1.000
_cell.length_c   1.000
_cell.angle_alpha   90.00
_cell.angle_beta   90.00
_cell.angle_gamma   90.00
#
_symmetry.space_group_name_H-M   'P 1'
#
loop_
_entity.id
_entity.type
_entity.pdbx_description
1 polymer ?
#
loop_
_entity_poly.entity_id
_entity_poly.type
_entity_poly.pdbx_seq_one_letter_code
_entity_poly.pdbx_strand_id
1 'polypeptide(L)'
;MATMAKSPKRQLTYVTDLNKCIGCQTCTVACKSLWTTGPGQDYMYWRNVETAPGLGYPRNWQSKGGGYKNGELQKGKIPPMIDYGIPFEFDYAGRLFEGKKGRVRPSPTPRSAPNWDEDQGAGDYPNNSFFYLPRMCNHCTKPACLEACPNEAIYKREQDGLVVINQDKCKGAQACVQSCPYAKPYFNP
;
A
#
# COMPACT_ATOMS: atom_id res chain seq x y z
N MET A 1 11.41 -18.86 22.25
CA MET A 1 12.12 -17.57 21.99
C MET A 1 12.13 -17.38 20.50
N ALA A 2 11.39 -16.43 19.95
CA ALA A 2 11.40 -16.17 18.52
C ALA A 2 12.79 -15.69 18.11
N THR A 3 13.42 -16.40 17.21
CA THR A 3 14.74 -16.07 16.67
C THR A 3 14.57 -14.74 15.91
N MET A 4 15.10 -13.66 16.44
CA MET A 4 15.09 -12.38 15.74
C MET A 4 15.72 -12.59 14.36
N ALA A 5 14.96 -12.26 13.32
CA ALA A 5 15.47 -12.35 11.96
C ALA A 5 16.76 -11.52 11.85
N LYS A 6 17.85 -12.17 11.42
CA LYS A 6 19.10 -11.48 11.15
C LYS A 6 18.86 -10.36 10.16
N SER A 7 19.46 -9.21 10.38
CA SER A 7 19.38 -8.11 9.41
C SER A 7 19.92 -8.58 8.06
N PRO A 8 19.18 -8.40 6.96
CA PRO A 8 19.65 -8.82 5.65
C PRO A 8 20.89 -8.00 5.24
N LYS A 9 21.81 -8.63 4.54
CA LYS A 9 22.97 -7.96 3.95
C LYS A 9 22.57 -6.93 2.89
N ARG A 10 21.43 -7.14 2.28
CA ARG A 10 20.86 -6.31 1.21
C ARG A 10 19.34 -6.37 1.31
N GLN A 11 18.68 -5.24 1.08
CA GLN A 11 17.23 -5.15 1.00
C GLN A 11 16.83 -4.71 -0.40
N LEU A 12 16.08 -5.53 -1.10
CA LEU A 12 15.44 -5.12 -2.35
C LEU A 12 14.28 -4.17 -2.04
N THR A 13 14.15 -3.16 -2.86
CA THR A 13 13.11 -2.14 -2.75
C THR A 13 12.36 -2.02 -4.07
N TYR A 14 11.05 -1.94 -3.98
CA TYR A 14 10.18 -1.57 -5.09
C TYR A 14 9.69 -0.14 -4.87
N VAL A 15 9.95 0.72 -5.83
CA VAL A 15 9.53 2.13 -5.78
C VAL A 15 8.42 2.36 -6.80
N THR A 16 7.33 2.95 -6.36
CA THR A 16 6.22 3.37 -7.23
C THR A 16 6.07 4.88 -7.16
N ASP A 17 6.16 5.53 -8.31
CA ASP A 17 5.85 6.94 -8.43
C ASP A 17 4.33 7.11 -8.58
N LEU A 18 3.68 7.55 -7.51
CA LEU A 18 2.22 7.72 -7.49
C LEU A 18 1.73 8.82 -8.44
N ASN A 19 2.59 9.78 -8.79
CA ASN A 19 2.24 10.82 -9.76
C ASN A 19 2.11 10.29 -11.19
N LYS A 20 2.70 9.12 -11.45
CA LYS A 20 2.65 8.43 -12.75
C LYS A 20 1.63 7.32 -12.81
N CYS A 21 1.09 6.91 -11.68
CA CYS A 21 0.11 5.84 -11.64
C CYS A 21 -1.25 6.33 -12.12
N ILE A 22 -1.79 5.69 -13.14
CA ILE A 22 -3.10 5.98 -13.72
C ILE A 22 -4.17 4.94 -13.37
N GLY A 23 -3.86 4.01 -12.45
CA GLY A 23 -4.80 2.97 -12.03
C GLY A 23 -5.15 1.92 -13.09
N CYS A 24 -4.35 1.76 -14.13
CA CYS A 24 -4.66 0.89 -15.28
C CYS A 24 -4.67 -0.61 -14.97
N GLN A 25 -4.31 -1.04 -13.76
CA GLN A 25 -4.27 -2.44 -13.32
C GLN A 25 -3.36 -3.38 -14.12
N THR A 26 -2.59 -2.90 -15.09
CA THR A 26 -1.68 -3.74 -15.90
C THR A 26 -0.70 -4.53 -15.02
N CYS A 27 -0.16 -3.90 -13.99
CA CYS A 27 0.75 -4.55 -13.04
C CYS A 27 0.05 -5.63 -12.20
N THR A 28 -1.24 -5.45 -11.89
CA THR A 28 -2.07 -6.43 -11.19
C THR A 28 -2.29 -7.66 -12.08
N VAL A 29 -2.72 -7.44 -13.32
CA VAL A 29 -2.98 -8.51 -14.29
C VAL A 29 -1.71 -9.28 -14.60
N ALA A 30 -0.58 -8.59 -14.82
CA ALA A 30 0.71 -9.23 -15.08
C ALA A 30 1.16 -10.12 -13.91
N CYS A 31 1.02 -9.64 -12.67
CA CYS A 31 1.32 -10.43 -11.49
C CYS A 31 0.40 -11.64 -11.35
N LYS A 32 -0.90 -11.42 -11.56
CA LYS A 32 -1.91 -12.48 -11.46
C LYS A 32 -1.69 -13.58 -12.51
N SER A 33 -1.49 -13.21 -13.76
CA SER A 33 -1.28 -14.14 -14.86
C SER A 33 -0.01 -15.00 -14.69
N LEU A 34 1.00 -14.46 -14.02
CA LEU A 34 2.28 -15.16 -13.84
C LEU A 34 2.29 -16.06 -12.60
N TRP A 35 1.62 -15.65 -11.53
CA TRP A 35 1.83 -16.25 -10.20
C TRP A 35 0.61 -16.92 -9.58
N THR A 36 -0.57 -16.78 -10.17
CA THR A 36 -1.82 -17.35 -9.62
C THR A 36 -2.54 -18.23 -10.63
N THR A 37 -1.80 -19.17 -11.22
CA THR A 37 -2.31 -20.09 -12.26
C THR A 37 -2.78 -21.43 -11.71
N GLY A 38 -2.56 -21.70 -10.43
CA GLY A 38 -2.96 -22.94 -9.79
C GLY A 38 -4.43 -22.97 -9.38
N PRO A 39 -5.00 -24.18 -9.20
CA PRO A 39 -6.38 -24.31 -8.70
C PRO A 39 -6.56 -23.59 -7.36
N GLY A 40 -7.70 -22.96 -7.16
CA GLY A 40 -8.04 -22.23 -5.94
C GLY A 40 -7.33 -20.89 -5.75
N GLN A 41 -6.60 -20.41 -6.75
CA GLN A 41 -5.87 -19.14 -6.68
C GLN A 41 -6.58 -17.97 -7.34
N ASP A 42 -7.79 -18.16 -7.83
CA ASP A 42 -8.54 -17.16 -8.60
C ASP A 42 -8.77 -15.84 -7.82
N TYR A 43 -8.96 -15.94 -6.51
CA TYR A 43 -9.19 -14.81 -5.62
C TYR A 43 -7.90 -14.13 -5.12
N MET A 44 -6.71 -14.66 -5.44
CA MET A 44 -5.45 -14.13 -4.92
C MET A 44 -4.94 -12.98 -5.77
N TYR A 45 -4.68 -11.85 -5.12
CA TYR A 45 -4.11 -10.65 -5.72
C TYR A 45 -2.90 -10.18 -4.91
N TRP A 46 -1.73 -10.73 -5.17
CA TRP A 46 -0.51 -10.34 -4.46
C TRP A 46 -0.09 -8.91 -4.75
N ARG A 47 -0.56 -8.37 -5.86
CA ARG A 47 -0.44 -6.98 -6.22
C ARG A 47 -1.76 -6.46 -6.76
N ASN A 48 -2.14 -5.27 -6.33
CA ASN A 48 -3.31 -4.54 -6.82
C ASN A 48 -3.05 -3.04 -6.80
N VAL A 49 -3.91 -2.29 -7.44
CA VAL A 49 -3.93 -0.83 -7.37
C VAL A 49 -5.28 -0.41 -6.82
N GLU A 50 -5.26 0.31 -5.73
CA GLU A 50 -6.44 0.82 -5.06
C GLU A 50 -6.66 2.28 -5.39
N THR A 51 -7.92 2.71 -5.42
CA THR A 51 -8.30 4.12 -5.38
C THR A 51 -8.37 4.55 -3.92
N ALA A 52 -7.58 5.53 -3.55
CA ALA A 52 -7.58 6.06 -2.19
C ALA A 52 -8.00 7.52 -2.19
N PRO A 53 -8.85 7.95 -1.23
CA PRO A 53 -9.27 9.34 -1.12
C PRO A 53 -8.09 10.24 -0.77
N GLY A 54 -8.08 11.44 -1.33
CA GLY A 54 -7.04 12.43 -1.13
C GLY A 54 -7.61 13.84 -0.99
N LEU A 55 -6.75 14.76 -0.62
CA LEU A 55 -7.15 16.17 -0.47
C LEU A 55 -7.12 16.96 -1.78
N GLY A 56 -6.60 16.33 -2.85
CA GLY A 56 -6.40 17.00 -4.13
C GLY A 56 -5.21 17.95 -4.15
N TYR A 57 -4.90 18.44 -5.34
CA TYR A 57 -3.84 19.40 -5.61
C TYR A 57 -4.38 20.49 -6.52
N PRO A 58 -3.88 21.74 -6.38
CA PRO A 58 -2.93 22.22 -5.36
C PRO A 58 -3.52 22.21 -3.95
N ARG A 59 -2.68 22.14 -2.94
CA ARG A 59 -3.13 22.18 -1.54
C ARG A 59 -3.99 23.42 -1.29
N ASN A 60 -5.04 23.26 -0.48
CA ASN A 60 -5.98 24.31 -0.15
C ASN A 60 -6.65 24.94 -1.39
N TRP A 61 -6.86 24.16 -2.44
CA TRP A 61 -7.47 24.64 -3.67
C TRP A 61 -8.82 25.30 -3.44
N GLN A 62 -9.61 24.83 -2.47
CA GLN A 62 -10.91 25.41 -2.09
C GLN A 62 -10.81 26.87 -1.61
N SER A 63 -9.69 27.24 -0.99
CA SER A 63 -9.45 28.62 -0.51
C SER A 63 -8.82 29.54 -1.54
N LYS A 64 -8.54 29.03 -2.75
CA LYS A 64 -7.91 29.84 -3.81
C LYS A 64 -8.88 30.77 -4.53
N GLY A 65 -10.15 30.66 -4.27
CA GLY A 65 -11.19 31.44 -4.95
C GLY A 65 -11.52 30.89 -6.33
N GLY A 66 -12.06 31.73 -7.19
CA GLY A 66 -12.59 31.28 -8.49
C GLY A 66 -14.05 30.87 -8.39
N GLY A 67 -14.59 30.29 -9.48
CA GLY A 67 -15.98 29.90 -9.57
C GLY A 67 -16.93 31.10 -9.76
N TYR A 68 -18.20 30.93 -9.43
CA TYR A 68 -19.23 31.95 -9.56
C TYR A 68 -19.83 32.26 -8.20
N LYS A 69 -20.07 33.58 -7.96
CA LYS A 69 -20.80 34.06 -6.81
C LYS A 69 -21.89 35.02 -7.30
N ASN A 70 -23.13 34.72 -7.00
CA ASN A 70 -24.30 35.48 -7.47
C ASN A 70 -24.35 35.71 -8.99
N GLY A 71 -23.91 34.67 -9.77
CA GLY A 71 -23.89 34.75 -11.23
C GLY A 71 -22.65 35.46 -11.83
N GLU A 72 -21.76 35.99 -11.02
CA GLU A 72 -20.53 36.65 -11.48
C GLU A 72 -19.30 35.74 -11.28
N LEU A 73 -18.44 35.71 -12.30
CA LEU A 73 -17.18 34.99 -12.25
C LEU A 73 -16.21 35.68 -11.27
N GLN A 74 -15.74 34.91 -10.31
CA GLN A 74 -14.77 35.36 -9.31
C GLN A 74 -13.33 35.07 -9.77
N LYS A 75 -12.43 35.99 -9.47
CA LYS A 75 -11.00 35.79 -9.69
C LYS A 75 -10.45 34.79 -8.68
N GLY A 76 -9.79 33.73 -9.17
CA GLY A 76 -9.01 32.84 -8.35
C GLY A 76 -7.56 33.31 -8.20
N LYS A 77 -6.86 32.71 -7.25
CA LYS A 77 -5.41 32.87 -7.06
C LYS A 77 -4.66 31.76 -7.78
N ILE A 78 -3.65 32.11 -8.55
CA ILE A 78 -2.76 31.09 -9.15
C ILE A 78 -1.98 30.41 -8.01
N PRO A 79 -2.03 29.07 -7.88
CA PRO A 79 -1.32 28.38 -6.84
C PRO A 79 0.20 28.50 -7.03
N PRO A 80 0.96 28.87 -6.00
CA PRO A 80 2.42 28.80 -6.05
C PRO A 80 2.91 27.34 -5.99
N MET A 81 4.15 27.11 -6.35
CA MET A 81 4.76 25.76 -6.37
C MET A 81 4.62 25.02 -5.03
N ILE A 82 4.70 25.73 -3.92
CA ILE A 82 4.57 25.15 -2.58
C ILE A 82 3.21 24.47 -2.35
N ASP A 83 2.16 24.90 -3.04
CA ASP A 83 0.84 24.29 -2.95
C ASP A 83 0.78 22.91 -3.64
N TYR A 84 1.71 22.65 -4.55
CA TYR A 84 1.88 21.34 -5.20
C TYR A 84 2.82 20.40 -4.42
N GLY A 85 3.40 20.86 -3.33
CA GLY A 85 4.37 20.14 -2.54
C GLY A 85 5.82 20.37 -3.01
N ILE A 86 6.76 19.79 -2.32
CA ILE A 86 8.18 19.89 -2.64
C ILE A 86 8.60 18.55 -3.27
N PRO A 87 8.79 18.49 -4.59
CA PRO A 87 8.93 17.21 -5.29
C PRO A 87 10.21 16.45 -4.94
N PHE A 88 11.25 17.12 -4.43
CA PHE A 88 12.57 16.52 -4.25
C PHE A 88 13.13 16.56 -2.81
N GLU A 89 12.42 17.22 -1.90
CA GLU A 89 12.86 17.38 -0.51
C GLU A 89 11.93 16.69 0.49
N PHE A 90 11.16 15.70 0.02
CA PHE A 90 10.30 14.96 0.92
C PHE A 90 11.15 14.01 1.77
N ASP A 91 11.21 14.29 3.05
CA ASP A 91 11.89 13.44 4.02
C ASP A 91 11.10 12.16 4.28
N TYR A 92 11.29 11.16 3.43
CA TYR A 92 10.68 9.85 3.58
C TYR A 92 11.17 9.14 4.85
N ALA A 93 12.46 9.25 5.17
CA ALA A 93 13.04 8.59 6.33
C ALA A 93 12.43 9.13 7.62
N GLY A 94 12.44 10.42 7.82
CA GLY A 94 11.87 11.06 9.00
C GLY A 94 10.36 10.87 9.11
N ARG A 95 9.64 10.86 7.97
CA ARG A 95 8.19 10.66 7.94
C ARG A 95 7.76 9.22 8.19
N LEU A 96 8.47 8.26 7.62
CA LEU A 96 8.11 6.84 7.71
C LEU A 96 8.74 6.14 8.92
N PHE A 97 9.97 6.52 9.32
CA PHE A 97 10.73 5.77 10.31
C PHE A 97 11.01 6.54 11.60
N GLU A 98 11.09 7.86 11.56
CA GLU A 98 11.45 8.69 12.72
C GLU A 98 10.24 9.44 13.31
N GLY A 99 9.13 9.43 12.63
CA GLY A 99 7.92 10.12 13.06
C GLY A 99 7.43 9.63 14.45
N LYS A 100 7.57 10.46 15.45
CA LYS A 100 7.25 10.18 16.86
C LYS A 100 5.83 9.70 17.14
N LYS A 101 4.91 9.75 16.18
CA LYS A 101 3.50 9.37 16.37
C LYS A 101 2.81 8.73 15.16
N GLY A 102 3.50 8.54 14.07
CA GLY A 102 2.88 8.05 12.85
C GLY A 102 3.25 6.61 12.55
N ARG A 103 2.64 5.64 13.22
CA ARG A 103 2.53 4.33 12.57
C ARG A 103 1.79 4.58 11.28
N VAL A 104 2.44 4.28 10.15
CA VAL A 104 1.73 4.13 8.88
C VAL A 104 0.65 3.11 9.14
N ARG A 105 -0.57 3.57 9.29
CA ARG A 105 -1.70 2.67 9.48
C ARG A 105 -2.13 2.25 8.09
N PRO A 106 -2.17 0.94 7.79
CA PRO A 106 -2.88 0.47 6.62
C PRO A 106 -4.34 0.91 6.71
N SER A 107 -4.97 1.12 5.57
CA SER A 107 -6.42 1.30 5.52
C SER A 107 -7.10 0.18 6.29
N PRO A 108 -8.16 0.48 7.06
CA PRO A 108 -8.94 -0.56 7.72
C PRO A 108 -9.61 -1.41 6.65
N THR A 109 -8.99 -2.52 6.32
CA THR A 109 -9.48 -3.44 5.32
C THR A 109 -10.13 -4.63 5.99
N PRO A 110 -11.28 -5.11 5.52
CA PRO A 110 -11.82 -6.37 5.94
C PRO A 110 -10.80 -7.49 5.72
N ARG A 111 -10.52 -8.27 6.75
CA ARG A 111 -9.45 -9.29 6.73
C ARG A 111 -9.62 -10.38 5.67
N SER A 112 -10.82 -10.51 5.12
CA SER A 112 -11.21 -11.54 4.14
C SER A 112 -11.42 -11.01 2.73
N ALA A 113 -11.29 -9.70 2.52
CA ALA A 113 -11.63 -9.12 1.23
C ALA A 113 -10.50 -9.31 0.22
N PRO A 114 -10.82 -9.71 -1.02
CA PRO A 114 -9.95 -9.44 -2.15
C PRO A 114 -9.69 -7.94 -2.23
N ASN A 115 -8.58 -7.58 -2.79
CA ASN A 115 -8.12 -6.18 -2.82
C ASN A 115 -9.07 -5.20 -3.53
N TRP A 116 -9.99 -5.69 -4.31
CA TRP A 116 -11.02 -4.88 -4.96
C TRP A 116 -12.02 -4.27 -3.97
N ASP A 117 -12.32 -5.00 -2.89
CA ASP A 117 -13.23 -4.54 -1.84
C ASP A 117 -12.57 -3.51 -0.92
N GLU A 118 -11.27 -3.33 -1.06
CA GLU A 118 -10.50 -2.32 -0.34
C GLU A 118 -10.49 -0.96 -1.05
N ASP A 119 -11.00 -0.89 -2.27
CA ASP A 119 -11.07 0.36 -3.01
C ASP A 119 -12.07 1.30 -2.33
N GLN A 120 -11.54 2.38 -1.76
CA GLN A 120 -12.33 3.36 -1.02
C GLN A 120 -13.01 4.38 -1.92
N GLY A 121 -12.72 4.32 -3.23
CA GLY A 121 -13.21 5.30 -4.17
C GLY A 121 -12.67 6.71 -3.95
N ALA A 122 -13.32 7.67 -4.57
CA ALA A 122 -12.90 9.08 -4.53
C ALA A 122 -13.45 9.86 -3.32
N GLY A 123 -14.28 9.24 -2.48
CA GLY A 123 -14.96 9.93 -1.37
C GLY A 123 -16.17 10.74 -1.85
N ASP A 124 -16.78 11.47 -0.93
CA ASP A 124 -17.96 12.27 -1.17
C ASP A 124 -17.62 13.74 -1.45
N TYR A 125 -18.45 14.37 -2.29
CA TYR A 125 -18.33 15.82 -2.53
C TYR A 125 -18.42 16.60 -1.19
N PRO A 126 -17.57 17.60 -0.94
CA PRO A 126 -16.59 18.22 -1.87
C PRO A 126 -15.21 17.51 -1.88
N ASN A 127 -15.00 16.46 -1.11
CA ASN A 127 -13.70 15.80 -0.94
C ASN A 127 -13.57 14.58 -1.88
N ASN A 128 -13.85 14.80 -3.16
CA ASN A 128 -13.85 13.78 -4.19
C ASN A 128 -12.51 13.62 -4.95
N SER A 129 -11.45 14.18 -4.41
CA SER A 129 -10.10 13.95 -4.93
C SER A 129 -9.57 12.59 -4.53
N PHE A 130 -8.84 11.95 -5.41
CA PHE A 130 -8.29 10.61 -5.16
C PHE A 130 -6.90 10.46 -5.79
N PHE A 131 -6.23 9.39 -5.39
CA PHE A 131 -4.99 8.93 -6.02
C PHE A 131 -5.01 7.41 -6.10
N TYR A 132 -4.17 6.87 -6.99
CA TYR A 132 -4.01 5.42 -7.12
C TYR A 132 -2.84 4.94 -6.28
N LEU A 133 -3.09 3.92 -5.46
CA LEU A 133 -2.11 3.33 -4.56
C LEU A 133 -1.81 1.89 -4.96
N PRO A 134 -0.72 1.63 -5.70
CA PRO A 134 -0.26 0.27 -5.93
C PRO A 134 0.21 -0.38 -4.63
N ARG A 135 -0.34 -1.54 -4.31
CA ARG A 135 -0.04 -2.28 -3.08
C ARG A 135 0.48 -3.68 -3.38
N MET A 136 1.48 -4.08 -2.63
CA MET A 136 2.05 -5.43 -2.63
C MET A 136 2.62 -5.75 -1.25
N CYS A 137 3.21 -6.94 -1.07
CA CYS A 137 3.92 -7.26 0.16
C CYS A 137 5.08 -6.29 0.38
N ASN A 138 5.17 -5.71 1.57
CA ASN A 138 6.22 -4.76 1.92
C ASN A 138 7.54 -5.44 2.34
N HIS A 139 7.58 -6.75 2.43
CA HIS A 139 8.74 -7.51 2.94
C HIS A 139 9.35 -6.88 4.19
N CYS A 140 8.50 -6.61 5.18
CA CYS A 140 8.75 -5.81 6.37
C CYS A 140 10.11 -6.10 7.02
N THR A 141 10.71 -5.08 7.65
CA THR A 141 11.92 -5.26 8.46
C THR A 141 11.64 -6.14 9.68
N LYS A 142 10.47 -5.96 10.30
CA LYS A 142 9.96 -6.81 11.38
C LYS A 142 8.62 -7.39 10.94
N PRO A 143 8.62 -8.55 10.27
CA PRO A 143 7.40 -9.10 9.69
C PRO A 143 6.54 -9.78 10.75
N ALA A 144 5.38 -9.21 11.07
CA ALA A 144 4.42 -9.80 12.01
C ALA A 144 3.95 -11.20 11.56
N CYS A 145 3.86 -11.43 10.26
CA CYS A 145 3.51 -12.75 9.71
C CYS A 145 4.56 -13.82 10.04
N LEU A 146 5.84 -13.45 10.10
CA LEU A 146 6.91 -14.36 10.50
C LEU A 146 6.81 -14.69 12.00
N GLU A 147 6.64 -13.67 12.82
CA GLU A 147 6.53 -13.82 14.28
C GLU A 147 5.31 -14.65 14.68
N ALA A 148 4.23 -14.54 13.93
CA ALA A 148 2.99 -15.26 14.20
C ALA A 148 2.97 -16.71 13.68
N CYS A 149 3.93 -17.13 12.86
CA CYS A 149 3.89 -18.45 12.25
C CYS A 149 4.30 -19.54 13.25
N PRO A 150 3.38 -20.45 13.68
CA PRO A 150 3.69 -21.46 14.69
C PRO A 150 4.62 -22.55 14.16
N ASN A 151 4.71 -22.70 12.83
CA ASN A 151 5.53 -23.74 12.20
C ASN A 151 6.88 -23.21 11.67
N GLU A 152 7.22 -21.96 11.99
CA GLU A 152 8.44 -21.30 11.49
C GLU A 152 8.62 -21.45 9.97
N ALA A 153 7.49 -21.48 9.24
CA ALA A 153 7.49 -21.63 7.79
C ALA A 153 7.81 -20.32 7.07
N ILE A 154 7.69 -19.18 7.75
CA ILE A 154 7.99 -17.86 7.17
C ILE A 154 9.36 -17.43 7.63
N TYR A 155 10.17 -16.96 6.71
CA TYR A 155 11.51 -16.48 7.01
C TYR A 155 11.88 -15.26 6.18
N LYS A 156 12.81 -14.47 6.67
CA LYS A 156 13.39 -13.33 5.94
C LYS A 156 14.72 -13.77 5.33
N ARG A 157 14.80 -13.68 4.03
CA ARG A 157 15.96 -14.13 3.26
C ARG A 157 17.13 -13.15 3.44
N GLU A 158 18.31 -13.63 3.82
CA GLU A 158 19.47 -12.78 4.14
C GLU A 158 20.06 -12.09 2.91
N GLN A 159 19.92 -12.70 1.73
CA GLN A 159 20.54 -12.20 0.50
C GLN A 159 19.91 -10.89 0.01
N ASP A 160 18.61 -10.75 0.18
CA ASP A 160 17.82 -9.69 -0.45
C ASP A 160 16.71 -9.10 0.42
N GLY A 161 16.54 -9.62 1.64
CA GLY A 161 15.56 -9.14 2.59
C GLY A 161 14.11 -9.51 2.26
N LEU A 162 13.86 -10.39 1.31
CA LEU A 162 12.50 -10.84 1.01
C LEU A 162 11.96 -11.72 2.13
N VAL A 163 10.71 -11.52 2.47
CA VAL A 163 9.94 -12.40 3.36
C VAL A 163 9.28 -13.47 2.51
N VAL A 164 9.60 -14.74 2.77
CA VAL A 164 9.24 -15.88 1.94
C VAL A 164 8.60 -16.95 2.81
N ILE A 165 7.74 -17.76 2.21
CA ILE A 165 7.08 -18.88 2.86
C ILE A 165 7.69 -20.19 2.32
N ASN A 166 8.19 -21.01 3.22
CA ASN A 166 8.57 -22.38 2.92
C ASN A 166 7.32 -23.26 2.91
N GLN A 167 6.93 -23.72 1.74
CA GLN A 167 5.70 -24.51 1.56
C GLN A 167 5.75 -25.87 2.24
N ASP A 168 6.93 -26.50 2.33
CA ASP A 168 7.09 -27.81 2.97
C ASP A 168 6.86 -27.74 4.49
N LYS A 169 7.22 -26.60 5.09
CA LYS A 169 7.00 -26.33 6.52
C LYS A 169 5.60 -25.79 6.81
N CYS A 170 4.93 -25.24 5.83
CA CYS A 170 3.60 -24.64 6.02
C CYS A 170 2.57 -25.75 6.31
N LYS A 171 1.85 -25.60 7.42
CA LYS A 171 0.76 -26.50 7.83
C LYS A 171 -0.61 -25.81 7.79
N GLY A 172 -0.72 -24.68 7.09
CA GLY A 172 -2.00 -24.00 6.90
C GLY A 172 -2.58 -23.32 8.15
N ALA A 173 -1.77 -22.98 9.14
CA ALA A 173 -2.25 -22.39 10.39
C ALA A 173 -2.91 -21.00 10.23
N GLN A 174 -2.79 -20.35 9.09
CA GLN A 174 -3.36 -19.06 8.72
C GLN A 174 -3.04 -17.88 9.67
N ALA A 175 -2.19 -18.08 10.66
CA ALA A 175 -1.81 -17.01 11.59
C ALA A 175 -1.15 -15.82 10.87
N CYS A 176 -0.45 -16.06 9.77
CA CYS A 176 0.14 -15.03 8.93
C CYS A 176 -0.91 -14.16 8.23
N VAL A 177 -2.04 -14.73 7.83
CA VAL A 177 -3.15 -14.01 7.20
C VAL A 177 -3.78 -13.05 8.21
N GLN A 178 -3.94 -13.51 9.45
CA GLN A 178 -4.56 -12.71 10.52
C GLN A 178 -3.63 -11.63 11.07
N SER A 179 -2.31 -11.89 11.12
CA SER A 179 -1.33 -10.97 11.70
C SER A 179 -0.84 -9.90 10.75
N CYS A 180 -0.99 -10.09 9.43
CA CYS A 180 -0.51 -9.13 8.45
C CYS A 180 -1.40 -7.88 8.43
N PRO A 181 -0.86 -6.68 8.79
CA PRO A 181 -1.66 -5.46 8.79
C PRO A 181 -2.02 -4.98 7.37
N TYR A 182 -1.40 -5.57 6.33
CA TYR A 182 -1.58 -5.19 4.93
C TYR A 182 -2.38 -6.24 4.15
N ALA A 183 -2.89 -7.29 4.79
CA ALA A 183 -3.69 -8.37 4.17
C ALA A 183 -3.00 -8.99 2.92
N LYS A 184 -1.69 -9.25 2.97
CA LYS A 184 -0.95 -9.76 1.79
C LYS A 184 -0.70 -11.27 1.74
N PRO A 185 -0.59 -12.01 2.85
CA PRO A 185 -0.63 -13.46 2.77
C PRO A 185 -2.03 -13.96 2.40
N TYR A 186 -2.08 -14.91 1.48
CA TYR A 186 -3.31 -15.64 1.13
C TYR A 186 -3.16 -17.09 1.55
N PHE A 187 -4.27 -17.73 1.82
CA PHE A 187 -4.34 -19.16 2.08
C PHE A 187 -5.11 -19.84 0.96
N ASN A 188 -4.54 -20.89 0.39
CA ASN A 188 -5.19 -21.74 -0.58
C ASN A 188 -5.60 -23.04 0.14
N PRO A 189 -6.91 -23.29 0.36
CA PRO A 189 -7.41 -24.45 1.08
C PRO A 189 -7.11 -25.80 0.41
#